data_ad464ae8ad7c719218d3a8ec19a7de1c
#
_entry.id   ad464ae8ad7c719218d3a8ec19a7de1c
#
_cell.length_a   1.000
_cell.length_b   1.000
_cell.length_c   1.000
_cell.angle_alpha   90.00
_cell.angle_beta   90.00
_cell.angle_gamma   90.00
#
_symmetry.space_group_name_H-M   'P 1'
#
loop_
_entity.id
_entity.type
_entity.pdbx_description
1 polymer ?
#
loop_
_entity_poly.entity_id
_entity_poly.type
_entity_poly.pdbx_seq_one_letter_code
_entity_poly.pdbx_strand_id
1 'polypeptide(L)'
;MELQIVAPIPGKDYPQNWNDFLDWFGTEEACLGYLEKLRWGNGFVCPRCGTLGEAYRASRTRLMCRACQHQSTVTSGTIFDKTRTPLRVWLAAAWYLTNQKQGVSALGLQRVLGLGSYQTAWTMLHRFRRAMVRPGREQLNGLVDVDESYLSISDRQKPISPVGRKHSTTKILMAIAVEILQPKGFGRIRLRRIPDDSADCVVPFVQDVIEPQARVRTDGSAAYRSLSELGYVHERTVMLGSDVPAHVSMAGVHRVAALVQRWVLGTHHGSIQPGHLDAYLDEFVFRFNRRSSSSRGMLALTERVSRPKTRAILGLMRLNFLSVSGLDDVEVELRFVEQLEELQQRQAAAF
;
A
#
# COMPACT_ATOMS: atom_id res chain seq x y z
N MET A 1 -1.14 -10.11 -29.75
CA MET A 1 -1.76 -8.77 -29.78
C MET A 1 -1.53 -8.17 -28.42
N GLU A 2 -0.45 -7.40 -28.27
CA GLU A 2 -0.14 -6.71 -27.00
C GLU A 2 -1.27 -5.73 -26.72
N LEU A 3 -1.99 -5.95 -25.63
CA LEU A 3 -2.93 -4.98 -25.09
C LEU A 3 -2.11 -3.78 -24.62
N GLN A 4 -2.11 -2.71 -25.41
CA GLN A 4 -1.58 -1.42 -24.98
C GLN A 4 -2.39 -1.00 -23.74
N ILE A 5 -1.76 -1.06 -22.58
CA ILE A 5 -2.32 -0.52 -21.34
C ILE A 5 -2.33 1.00 -21.52
N VAL A 6 -3.46 1.53 -21.95
CA VAL A 6 -3.65 2.96 -22.08
C VAL A 6 -3.61 3.56 -20.67
N ALA A 7 -2.66 4.44 -20.43
CA ALA A 7 -2.54 5.09 -19.13
C ALA A 7 -3.81 5.93 -18.83
N PRO A 8 -4.37 5.84 -17.60
CA PRO A 8 -5.55 6.60 -17.21
C PRO A 8 -5.36 8.11 -17.43
N ILE A 9 -6.37 8.75 -18.01
CA ILE A 9 -6.34 10.14 -18.44
C ILE A 9 -7.00 11.02 -17.36
N PRO A 10 -6.30 12.08 -16.87
CA PRO A 10 -6.89 13.06 -15.96
C PRO A 10 -8.13 13.75 -16.58
N GLY A 11 -9.18 13.98 -15.79
CA GLY A 11 -10.43 14.57 -16.25
C GLY A 11 -11.38 13.62 -17.00
N LYS A 12 -10.88 12.43 -17.39
CA LYS A 12 -11.67 11.38 -18.05
C LYS A 12 -11.86 10.14 -17.18
N ASP A 13 -10.80 9.67 -16.54
CA ASP A 13 -10.82 8.46 -15.72
C ASP A 13 -10.79 8.77 -14.22
N TYR A 14 -10.32 9.96 -13.86
CA TYR A 14 -10.31 10.48 -12.49
C TYR A 14 -10.30 12.02 -12.49
N PRO A 15 -10.85 12.69 -11.44
CA PRO A 15 -10.85 14.15 -11.36
C PRO A 15 -9.43 14.70 -11.24
N GLN A 16 -9.16 15.84 -11.89
CA GLN A 16 -7.85 16.50 -11.85
C GLN A 16 -7.67 17.40 -10.64
N ASN A 17 -8.76 18.05 -10.23
CA ASN A 17 -8.77 19.05 -9.19
C ASN A 17 -10.00 18.89 -8.29
N TRP A 18 -10.13 19.74 -7.27
CA TRP A 18 -11.23 19.65 -6.32
C TRP A 18 -12.61 20.01 -6.92
N ASN A 19 -12.65 20.94 -7.87
CA ASN A 19 -13.91 21.30 -8.53
C ASN A 19 -14.42 20.14 -9.37
N ASP A 20 -13.54 19.51 -10.18
CA ASP A 20 -13.88 18.29 -10.90
C ASP A 20 -14.38 17.19 -9.95
N PHE A 21 -13.74 17.06 -8.76
CA PHE A 21 -14.19 16.09 -7.75
C PHE A 21 -15.61 16.36 -7.30
N LEU A 22 -15.97 17.62 -7.06
CA LEU A 22 -17.32 18.00 -6.63
C LEU A 22 -18.36 17.73 -7.73
N ASP A 23 -18.00 17.99 -8.98
CA ASP A 23 -18.87 17.75 -10.14
C ASP A 23 -19.08 16.24 -10.37
N TRP A 24 -18.03 15.44 -10.27
CA TRP A 24 -18.11 13.99 -10.47
C TRP A 24 -18.86 13.26 -9.36
N PHE A 25 -18.71 13.69 -8.12
CA PHE A 25 -19.21 13.02 -6.93
C PHE A 25 -20.27 13.86 -6.19
N GLY A 26 -21.07 14.61 -6.96
CA GLY A 26 -22.16 15.43 -6.43
C GLY A 26 -23.26 14.63 -5.73
N THR A 27 -23.51 13.37 -6.17
CA THR A 27 -24.53 12.50 -5.61
C THR A 27 -23.98 11.13 -5.20
N GLU A 28 -24.68 10.42 -4.34
CA GLU A 28 -24.31 9.06 -3.92
C GLU A 28 -24.40 8.07 -5.08
N GLU A 29 -25.32 8.31 -6.03
CA GLU A 29 -25.47 7.53 -7.26
C GLU A 29 -24.25 7.64 -8.17
N ALA A 30 -23.72 8.83 -8.34
CA ALA A 30 -22.49 9.05 -9.11
C ALA A 30 -21.31 8.32 -8.46
N CYS A 31 -21.21 8.33 -7.11
CA CYS A 31 -20.20 7.58 -6.38
C CYS A 31 -20.33 6.06 -6.58
N LEU A 32 -21.56 5.54 -6.50
CA LEU A 32 -21.85 4.12 -6.75
C LEU A 32 -21.46 3.72 -8.17
N GLY A 33 -21.88 4.50 -9.19
CA GLY A 33 -21.56 4.25 -10.59
C GLY A 33 -20.05 4.23 -10.86
N TYR A 34 -19.31 5.17 -10.26
CA TYR A 34 -17.86 5.21 -10.37
C TYR A 34 -17.19 3.96 -9.79
N LEU A 35 -17.58 3.56 -8.57
CA LEU A 35 -17.04 2.36 -7.94
C LEU A 35 -17.46 1.08 -8.67
N GLU A 36 -18.66 1.03 -9.26
CA GLU A 36 -19.13 -0.07 -10.07
C GLU A 36 -18.28 -0.22 -11.34
N LYS A 37 -17.98 0.89 -12.02
CA LYS A 37 -17.06 0.92 -13.17
C LYS A 37 -15.67 0.44 -12.80
N LEU A 38 -15.10 0.87 -11.66
CA LEU A 38 -13.79 0.42 -11.21
C LEU A 38 -13.75 -1.06 -10.81
N ARG A 39 -14.85 -1.56 -10.23
CA ARG A 39 -14.90 -2.93 -9.74
C ARG A 39 -15.19 -3.94 -10.86
N TRP A 40 -16.03 -3.57 -11.81
CA TRP A 40 -16.60 -4.44 -12.84
C TRP A 40 -16.55 -3.81 -14.25
N GLY A 41 -15.49 -3.06 -14.56
CA GLY A 41 -15.34 -2.39 -15.85
C GLY A 41 -15.38 -3.33 -17.05
N ASN A 42 -14.97 -4.59 -16.86
CA ASN A 42 -15.00 -5.65 -17.87
C ASN A 42 -16.18 -6.62 -17.68
N GLY A 43 -17.23 -6.21 -16.97
CA GLY A 43 -18.38 -7.05 -16.67
C GLY A 43 -18.43 -7.52 -15.21
N PHE A 44 -19.63 -7.85 -14.74
CA PHE A 44 -19.83 -8.30 -13.37
C PHE A 44 -19.16 -9.65 -13.12
N VAL A 45 -18.33 -9.72 -12.09
CA VAL A 45 -17.74 -10.97 -11.58
C VAL A 45 -18.42 -11.29 -10.25
N CYS A 46 -19.09 -12.44 -10.19
CA CYS A 46 -19.78 -12.86 -8.98
C CYS A 46 -18.80 -13.16 -7.86
N PRO A 47 -18.89 -12.50 -6.68
CA PRO A 47 -17.96 -12.77 -5.57
C PRO A 47 -18.15 -14.14 -4.91
N ARG A 48 -19.22 -14.89 -5.23
CA ARG A 48 -19.50 -16.21 -4.69
C ARG A 48 -19.07 -17.35 -5.61
N CYS A 49 -19.45 -17.30 -6.91
CA CYS A 49 -19.18 -18.40 -7.84
C CYS A 49 -18.13 -18.04 -8.90
N GLY A 50 -17.60 -16.81 -8.93
CA GLY A 50 -16.59 -16.39 -9.90
C GLY A 50 -17.11 -16.20 -11.34
N THR A 51 -18.38 -16.50 -11.62
CA THR A 51 -18.94 -16.36 -12.99
C THR A 51 -18.82 -14.93 -13.48
N LEU A 52 -18.21 -14.76 -14.64
CA LEU A 52 -18.16 -13.50 -15.38
C LEU A 52 -19.39 -13.38 -16.26
N GLY A 53 -20.03 -12.22 -16.30
CA GLY A 53 -21.16 -11.97 -17.18
C GLY A 53 -22.04 -10.83 -16.71
N GLU A 54 -23.28 -10.83 -17.18
CA GLU A 54 -24.27 -9.85 -16.74
C GLU A 54 -24.91 -10.24 -15.41
N ALA A 55 -25.19 -9.23 -14.59
CA ALA A 55 -25.97 -9.38 -13.35
C ALA A 55 -27.36 -8.76 -13.53
N TYR A 56 -28.34 -9.27 -12.79
CA TYR A 56 -29.61 -8.57 -12.62
C TYR A 56 -29.44 -7.45 -11.60
N ARG A 57 -29.96 -6.27 -11.92
CA ARG A 57 -30.08 -5.20 -10.95
C ARG A 57 -31.32 -5.43 -10.08
N ALA A 58 -31.13 -6.06 -8.93
CA ALA A 58 -32.20 -6.41 -7.99
C ALA A 58 -32.74 -5.15 -7.23
N SER A 59 -31.86 -4.15 -7.03
CA SER A 59 -32.24 -2.84 -6.50
C SER A 59 -31.18 -1.81 -6.89
N ARG A 60 -31.37 -0.55 -6.49
CA ARG A 60 -30.43 0.55 -6.73
C ARG A 60 -28.96 0.22 -6.40
N THR A 61 -28.73 -0.58 -5.35
CA THR A 61 -27.39 -0.91 -4.84
C THR A 61 -27.03 -2.39 -4.94
N ARG A 62 -27.96 -3.26 -5.33
CA ARG A 62 -27.75 -4.72 -5.34
C ARG A 62 -27.76 -5.28 -6.75
N LEU A 63 -26.74 -6.06 -7.03
CA LEU A 63 -26.60 -6.89 -8.22
C LEU A 63 -26.78 -8.35 -7.84
N MET A 64 -27.54 -9.10 -8.64
CA MET A 64 -27.77 -10.52 -8.45
C MET A 64 -27.13 -11.32 -9.60
N CYS A 65 -26.30 -12.28 -9.24
CA CYS A 65 -25.67 -13.18 -10.21
C CYS A 65 -26.71 -14.03 -10.93
N ARG A 66 -26.62 -14.13 -12.26
CA ARG A 66 -27.52 -14.97 -13.06
C ARG A 66 -27.31 -16.46 -12.81
N ALA A 67 -26.07 -16.88 -12.52
CA ALA A 67 -25.73 -18.28 -12.34
C ALA A 67 -26.12 -18.85 -10.98
N CYS A 68 -25.79 -18.13 -9.88
CA CYS A 68 -25.98 -18.66 -8.52
C CYS A 68 -26.95 -17.84 -7.65
N GLN A 69 -27.59 -16.82 -8.22
CA GLN A 69 -28.54 -15.92 -7.55
C GLN A 69 -28.00 -15.16 -6.33
N HIS A 70 -26.68 -15.21 -6.13
CA HIS A 70 -26.05 -14.47 -5.05
C HIS A 70 -26.23 -12.96 -5.26
N GLN A 71 -26.71 -12.27 -4.22
CA GLN A 71 -26.84 -10.82 -4.20
C GLN A 71 -25.60 -10.18 -3.57
N SER A 72 -25.04 -9.21 -4.27
CA SER A 72 -23.91 -8.42 -3.79
C SER A 72 -24.10 -6.94 -4.06
N THR A 73 -23.43 -6.10 -3.28
CA THR A 73 -23.36 -4.66 -3.54
C THR A 73 -21.95 -4.30 -4.04
N VAL A 74 -21.80 -3.14 -4.65
CA VAL A 74 -20.48 -2.65 -5.06
C VAL A 74 -19.50 -2.53 -3.88
N THR A 75 -20.00 -2.36 -2.68
CA THR A 75 -19.20 -2.24 -1.46
C THR A 75 -18.90 -3.57 -0.76
N SER A 76 -19.68 -4.63 -1.04
CA SER A 76 -19.53 -5.94 -0.37
C SER A 76 -18.13 -6.52 -0.56
N GLY A 77 -17.49 -6.93 0.54
CA GLY A 77 -16.14 -7.51 0.56
C GLY A 77 -15.01 -6.53 0.29
N THR A 78 -15.27 -5.24 0.08
CA THR A 78 -14.28 -4.17 -0.09
C THR A 78 -13.94 -3.51 1.24
N ILE A 79 -13.12 -2.46 1.23
CA ILE A 79 -12.90 -1.66 2.45
C ILE A 79 -14.13 -0.84 2.84
N PHE A 80 -15.09 -0.64 1.93
CA PHE A 80 -16.36 0.04 2.19
C PHE A 80 -17.44 -0.90 2.75
N ASP A 81 -17.12 -2.18 2.91
CA ASP A 81 -18.09 -3.17 3.38
C ASP A 81 -18.71 -2.76 4.73
N LYS A 82 -20.04 -2.87 4.81
CA LYS A 82 -20.84 -2.51 6.00
C LYS A 82 -20.62 -1.08 6.48
N THR A 83 -20.20 -0.16 5.61
CA THR A 83 -20.08 1.26 5.98
C THR A 83 -21.45 1.90 6.17
N ARG A 84 -21.55 2.75 7.19
CA ARG A 84 -22.67 3.67 7.39
C ARG A 84 -22.34 5.09 6.89
N THR A 85 -21.07 5.36 6.61
CA THR A 85 -20.61 6.64 6.07
C THR A 85 -20.90 6.69 4.58
N PRO A 86 -21.47 7.79 4.05
CA PRO A 86 -21.73 7.94 2.61
C PRO A 86 -20.48 7.74 1.77
N LEU A 87 -20.62 7.16 0.57
CA LEU A 87 -19.49 6.90 -0.32
C LEU A 87 -18.81 8.19 -0.79
N ARG A 88 -19.59 9.28 -0.95
CA ARG A 88 -19.03 10.60 -1.23
C ARG A 88 -17.97 11.02 -0.19
N VAL A 89 -18.22 10.75 1.08
CA VAL A 89 -17.28 11.08 2.18
C VAL A 89 -16.03 10.18 2.08
N TRP A 90 -16.19 8.92 1.72
CA TRP A 90 -15.07 8.01 1.48
C TRP A 90 -14.21 8.46 0.30
N LEU A 91 -14.82 8.83 -0.81
CA LEU A 91 -14.10 9.32 -1.98
C LEU A 91 -13.42 10.66 -1.70
N ALA A 92 -14.05 11.57 -0.95
CA ALA A 92 -13.44 12.81 -0.48
C ALA A 92 -12.24 12.55 0.44
N ALA A 93 -12.33 11.56 1.34
CA ALA A 93 -11.21 11.15 2.17
C ALA A 93 -10.05 10.57 1.33
N ALA A 94 -10.34 9.75 0.32
CA ALA A 94 -9.34 9.23 -0.61
C ALA A 94 -8.66 10.35 -1.39
N TRP A 95 -9.44 11.29 -1.91
CA TRP A 95 -8.93 12.48 -2.60
C TRP A 95 -8.02 13.30 -1.68
N TYR A 96 -8.50 13.64 -0.49
CA TYR A 96 -7.74 14.46 0.46
C TYR A 96 -6.44 13.78 0.85
N LEU A 97 -6.48 12.49 1.20
CA LEU A 97 -5.31 11.70 1.60
C LEU A 97 -4.23 11.65 0.50
N THR A 98 -4.62 11.48 -0.77
CA THR A 98 -3.67 11.30 -1.87
C THR A 98 -3.10 12.62 -2.40
N ASN A 99 -3.81 13.74 -2.20
CA ASN A 99 -3.37 15.05 -2.67
C ASN A 99 -2.61 15.87 -1.62
N GLN A 100 -2.63 15.46 -0.34
CA GLN A 100 -1.87 16.15 0.71
C GLN A 100 -0.41 15.72 0.70
N LYS A 101 0.49 16.67 0.39
CA LYS A 101 1.94 16.44 0.36
C LYS A 101 2.49 15.92 1.70
N GLN A 102 1.96 16.41 2.81
CA GLN A 102 2.40 16.03 4.16
C GLN A 102 1.55 14.92 4.80
N GLY A 103 0.65 14.28 4.03
CA GLY A 103 -0.28 13.29 4.56
C GLY A 103 -1.38 13.91 5.42
N VAL A 104 -2.16 13.08 6.07
CA VAL A 104 -3.36 13.49 6.81
C VAL A 104 -3.40 12.81 8.17
N SER A 105 -3.58 13.60 9.24
CA SER A 105 -3.91 13.07 10.56
C SER A 105 -5.40 12.74 10.66
N ALA A 106 -5.78 11.82 11.54
CA ALA A 106 -7.18 11.47 11.76
C ALA A 106 -8.01 12.69 12.26
N LEU A 107 -7.43 13.53 13.10
CA LEU A 107 -8.07 14.75 13.56
C LEU A 107 -8.25 15.76 12.43
N GLY A 108 -7.24 15.90 11.55
CA GLY A 108 -7.33 16.75 10.35
C GLY A 108 -8.43 16.28 9.41
N LEU A 109 -8.50 14.97 9.14
CA LEU A 109 -9.53 14.37 8.29
C LEU A 109 -10.94 14.56 8.90
N GLN A 110 -11.08 14.34 10.22
CA GLN A 110 -12.35 14.54 10.93
C GLN A 110 -12.86 15.96 10.73
N ARG A 111 -12.01 16.97 10.93
CA ARG A 111 -12.38 18.39 10.84
C ARG A 111 -12.75 18.78 9.41
N VAL A 112 -11.96 18.39 8.42
CA VAL A 112 -12.17 18.76 7.01
C VAL A 112 -13.44 18.14 6.44
N LEU A 113 -13.76 16.90 6.81
CA LEU A 113 -14.93 16.18 6.29
C LEU A 113 -16.15 16.25 7.22
N GLY A 114 -16.07 16.95 8.35
CA GLY A 114 -17.18 17.06 9.31
C GLY A 114 -17.59 15.72 9.91
N LEU A 115 -16.63 14.79 10.14
CA LEU A 115 -16.94 13.46 10.67
C LEU A 115 -17.31 13.56 12.16
N GLY A 116 -18.40 12.90 12.56
CA GLY A 116 -18.92 12.95 13.91
C GLY A 116 -17.99 12.35 14.98
N SER A 117 -17.00 11.55 14.61
CA SER A 117 -16.05 10.99 15.58
C SER A 117 -14.63 10.84 15.01
N TYR A 118 -13.67 11.04 15.90
CA TYR A 118 -12.24 10.75 15.62
C TYR A 118 -12.04 9.28 15.23
N GLN A 119 -12.72 8.36 15.89
CA GLN A 119 -12.60 6.93 15.63
C GLN A 119 -13.03 6.56 14.20
N THR A 120 -14.05 7.23 13.67
CA THR A 120 -14.48 7.06 12.26
C THR A 120 -13.36 7.48 11.31
N ALA A 121 -12.77 8.66 11.51
CA ALA A 121 -11.67 9.16 10.70
C ALA A 121 -10.44 8.24 10.78
N TRP A 122 -10.08 7.82 11.98
CA TRP A 122 -8.96 6.92 12.23
C TRP A 122 -9.15 5.56 11.54
N THR A 123 -10.32 4.95 11.71
CA THR A 123 -10.67 3.67 11.07
C THR A 123 -10.65 3.79 9.55
N MET A 124 -11.17 4.89 8.99
CA MET A 124 -11.17 5.17 7.57
C MET A 124 -9.74 5.23 7.01
N LEU A 125 -8.83 5.98 7.65
CA LEU A 125 -7.42 6.06 7.26
C LEU A 125 -6.74 4.68 7.32
N HIS A 126 -6.98 3.89 8.37
CA HIS A 126 -6.40 2.55 8.49
C HIS A 126 -6.95 1.57 7.44
N ARG A 127 -8.21 1.69 7.04
CA ARG A 127 -8.75 0.91 5.91
C ARG A 127 -8.07 1.29 4.59
N PHE A 128 -7.80 2.59 4.35
CA PHE A 128 -7.03 3.03 3.18
C PHE A 128 -5.58 2.52 3.21
N ARG A 129 -4.88 2.64 4.34
CA ARG A 129 -3.49 2.16 4.49
C ARG A 129 -3.37 0.68 4.12
N ARG A 130 -4.31 -0.15 4.57
CA ARG A 130 -4.34 -1.57 4.20
C ARG A 130 -4.52 -1.82 2.70
N ALA A 131 -5.18 -0.91 1.99
CA ALA A 131 -5.36 -1.00 0.55
C ALA A 131 -4.19 -0.40 -0.25
N MET A 132 -3.29 0.34 0.39
CA MET A 132 -2.13 0.96 -0.27
C MET A 132 -1.01 -0.03 -0.62
N VAL A 133 -1.02 -1.20 0.01
CA VAL A 133 -0.09 -2.29 -0.30
C VAL A 133 -0.73 -3.22 -1.32
N ARG A 134 -0.06 -3.43 -2.45
CA ARG A 134 -0.45 -4.41 -3.46
C ARG A 134 0.38 -5.68 -3.26
N PRO A 135 -0.25 -6.86 -3.11
CA PRO A 135 0.47 -8.13 -3.20
C PRO A 135 1.16 -8.24 -4.56
N GLY A 136 2.35 -8.85 -4.61
CA GLY A 136 3.10 -9.00 -5.85
C GLY A 136 3.47 -7.68 -6.54
N ARG A 137 3.71 -6.61 -5.76
CA ARG A 137 4.19 -5.32 -6.32
C ARG A 137 5.57 -5.51 -6.93
N GLU A 138 5.81 -4.83 -8.04
CA GLU A 138 7.10 -4.86 -8.75
C GLU A 138 8.25 -4.51 -7.79
N GLN A 139 9.33 -5.27 -7.84
CA GLN A 139 10.56 -4.99 -7.12
C GLN A 139 11.24 -3.74 -7.68
N LEU A 140 12.16 -3.18 -6.92
CA LEU A 140 13.02 -2.09 -7.35
C LEU A 140 14.10 -2.64 -8.27
N ASN A 141 14.51 -1.86 -9.27
CA ASN A 141 15.58 -2.28 -10.17
C ASN A 141 16.55 -1.12 -10.49
N GLY A 142 17.56 -1.41 -11.34
CA GLY A 142 18.60 -0.44 -11.67
C GLY A 142 19.56 -0.23 -10.51
N LEU A 143 19.89 1.03 -10.21
CA LEU A 143 20.71 1.38 -9.04
C LEU A 143 19.80 1.65 -7.84
N VAL A 144 20.02 0.92 -6.75
CA VAL A 144 19.22 1.04 -5.52
C VAL A 144 20.16 1.27 -4.33
N ASP A 145 19.93 2.37 -3.62
CA ASP A 145 20.57 2.65 -2.32
C ASP A 145 19.82 1.92 -1.21
N VAL A 146 20.53 1.21 -0.34
CA VAL A 146 19.96 0.52 0.83
C VAL A 146 20.74 0.88 2.09
N ASP A 147 20.02 1.23 3.14
CA ASP A 147 20.59 1.57 4.46
C ASP A 147 19.49 1.50 5.54
N GLU A 148 19.85 1.56 6.80
CA GLU A 148 18.92 1.62 7.93
C GLU A 148 18.88 3.02 8.56
N SER A 149 17.75 3.31 9.19
CA SER A 149 17.61 4.53 9.98
C SER A 149 16.69 4.33 11.18
N TYR A 150 17.03 4.94 12.30
CA TYR A 150 16.17 4.97 13.48
C TYR A 150 15.07 6.02 13.36
N LEU A 151 13.85 5.59 13.63
CA LEU A 151 12.68 6.44 13.74
C LEU A 151 12.26 6.55 15.21
N SER A 152 12.21 7.78 15.74
CA SER A 152 11.74 8.03 17.10
C SER A 152 10.22 8.24 17.10
N ILE A 153 9.50 7.40 17.83
CA ILE A 153 8.05 7.51 18.01
C ILE A 153 7.66 7.52 19.48
N SER A 154 6.52 8.10 19.79
CA SER A 154 5.98 8.15 21.14
C SER A 154 5.39 6.80 21.52
N ASP A 155 5.80 6.24 22.63
CA ASP A 155 5.30 4.97 23.15
C ASP A 155 4.46 5.19 24.39
N ARG A 156 3.13 5.07 24.24
CA ARG A 156 2.19 5.26 25.34
C ARG A 156 2.16 4.10 26.34
N GLN A 157 2.77 2.96 26.01
CA GLN A 157 2.89 1.83 26.93
C GLN A 157 4.07 1.99 27.90
N LYS A 158 5.00 2.87 27.57
CA LYS A 158 6.12 3.19 28.46
C LYS A 158 5.72 4.25 29.47
N PRO A 159 6.28 4.19 30.71
CA PRO A 159 6.04 5.21 31.73
C PRO A 159 6.43 6.60 31.21
N ILE A 160 5.72 7.63 31.70
CA ILE A 160 6.03 9.02 31.40
C ILE A 160 7.41 9.32 31.98
N SER A 161 8.28 9.96 31.21
CA SER A 161 9.60 10.36 31.67
C SER A 161 9.50 11.19 32.98
N PRO A 162 10.28 10.89 33.98
CA PRO A 162 10.28 11.66 35.24
C PRO A 162 10.69 13.15 35.04
N VAL A 163 11.32 13.48 33.95
CA VAL A 163 11.71 14.84 33.56
C VAL A 163 10.73 15.38 32.51
N GLY A 164 9.53 15.81 32.96
CA GLY A 164 8.56 16.50 32.13
C GLY A 164 7.38 15.62 31.64
N ARG A 165 6.29 16.26 31.16
CA ARG A 165 5.02 15.64 30.72
C ARG A 165 5.09 14.94 29.35
N LYS A 166 6.26 14.52 28.88
CA LYS A 166 6.42 13.86 27.58
C LYS A 166 6.41 12.34 27.75
N HIS A 167 5.60 11.64 26.94
CA HIS A 167 5.68 10.19 26.84
C HIS A 167 7.10 9.76 26.44
N SER A 168 7.55 8.63 26.99
CA SER A 168 8.81 8.01 26.56
C SER A 168 8.79 7.77 25.05
N THR A 169 9.93 7.99 24.42
CA THR A 169 10.11 7.67 23.00
C THR A 169 10.74 6.30 22.84
N THR A 170 10.29 5.56 21.83
CA THR A 170 10.93 4.33 21.39
C THR A 170 11.60 4.59 20.05
N LYS A 171 12.86 4.16 19.93
CA LYS A 171 13.57 4.13 18.65
C LYS A 171 13.24 2.81 17.96
N ILE A 172 12.77 2.87 16.74
CA ILE A 172 12.48 1.71 15.92
C ILE A 172 13.38 1.76 14.69
N LEU A 173 14.04 0.65 14.38
CA LEU A 173 14.89 0.54 13.22
C LEU A 173 14.05 0.29 11.98
N MET A 174 14.39 0.95 10.89
CA MET A 174 13.70 0.90 9.62
C MET A 174 14.71 0.73 8.49
N ALA A 175 14.59 -0.35 7.72
CA ALA A 175 15.32 -0.53 6.48
C ALA A 175 14.67 0.31 5.36
N ILE A 176 15.52 0.92 4.55
CA ILE A 176 15.16 1.86 3.48
C ILE A 176 15.83 1.41 2.19
N ALA A 177 15.07 1.25 1.11
CA ALA A 177 15.60 1.04 -0.24
C ALA A 177 15.05 2.13 -1.17
N VAL A 178 15.93 2.74 -1.97
CA VAL A 178 15.61 3.89 -2.83
C VAL A 178 16.20 3.68 -4.22
N GLU A 179 15.36 3.67 -5.24
CA GLU A 179 15.83 3.71 -6.64
C GLU A 179 16.48 5.06 -6.96
N ILE A 180 17.66 5.03 -7.55
CA ILE A 180 18.40 6.21 -7.98
C ILE A 180 18.26 6.37 -9.49
N LEU A 181 17.66 7.48 -9.91
CA LEU A 181 17.44 7.77 -11.32
C LEU A 181 18.65 8.48 -11.92
N GLN A 182 19.04 8.10 -13.12
CA GLN A 182 20.07 8.78 -13.90
C GLN A 182 19.44 9.77 -14.90
N PRO A 183 20.00 10.95 -15.14
CA PRO A 183 21.22 11.51 -14.54
C PRO A 183 20.98 12.09 -13.14
N LYS A 184 19.73 12.24 -12.66
CA LYS A 184 19.43 12.82 -11.36
C LYS A 184 18.02 12.47 -10.88
N GLY A 185 17.87 12.18 -9.59
CA GLY A 185 16.58 12.04 -8.91
C GLY A 185 16.41 10.71 -8.21
N PHE A 186 15.24 10.54 -7.60
CA PHE A 186 14.87 9.34 -6.86
C PHE A 186 13.64 8.72 -7.50
N GLY A 187 13.66 7.42 -7.71
CA GLY A 187 12.55 6.63 -8.20
C GLY A 187 11.62 6.18 -7.09
N ARG A 188 11.30 4.90 -7.10
CA ARG A 188 10.44 4.26 -6.09
C ARG A 188 11.25 3.99 -4.82
N ILE A 189 10.53 3.88 -3.72
CA ILE A 189 11.10 3.50 -2.42
C ILE A 189 10.40 2.29 -1.84
N ARG A 190 11.11 1.59 -0.93
CA ARG A 190 10.55 0.59 -0.02
C ARG A 190 11.03 0.86 1.38
N LEU A 191 10.14 0.68 2.34
CA LEU A 191 10.41 0.83 3.77
C LEU A 191 9.90 -0.41 4.49
N ARG A 192 10.63 -0.86 5.51
CA ARG A 192 10.22 -1.96 6.39
C ARG A 192 10.78 -1.74 7.79
N ARG A 193 9.96 -1.93 8.79
CA ARG A 193 10.46 -2.06 10.16
C ARG A 193 11.22 -3.37 10.30
N ILE A 194 12.43 -3.31 10.86
CA ILE A 194 13.26 -4.48 11.14
C ILE A 194 13.62 -4.53 12.63
N PRO A 195 13.82 -5.72 13.20
CA PRO A 195 14.22 -5.89 14.60
C PRO A 195 15.60 -5.29 14.90
N ASP A 196 16.57 -5.57 14.02
CA ASP A 196 17.96 -5.14 14.10
C ASP A 196 18.58 -5.05 12.70
N ASP A 197 19.84 -4.62 12.63
CA ASP A 197 20.65 -4.44 11.43
C ASP A 197 21.48 -5.69 11.05
N SER A 198 21.11 -6.87 11.57
CA SER A 198 21.78 -8.13 11.24
C SER A 198 21.50 -8.57 9.79
N ALA A 199 22.37 -9.43 9.26
CA ALA A 199 22.17 -10.02 7.93
C ALA A 199 20.81 -10.77 7.82
N ASP A 200 20.39 -11.43 8.90
CA ASP A 200 19.11 -12.16 8.96
C ASP A 200 17.88 -11.23 8.83
N CYS A 201 18.03 -9.94 9.10
CA CYS A 201 16.97 -8.93 8.96
C CYS A 201 17.07 -8.16 7.64
N VAL A 202 18.28 -7.72 7.24
CA VAL A 202 18.44 -6.84 6.07
C VAL A 202 18.47 -7.61 4.75
N VAL A 203 19.05 -8.81 4.70
CA VAL A 203 19.13 -9.60 3.46
C VAL A 203 17.74 -10.03 2.96
N PRO A 204 16.84 -10.58 3.79
CA PRO A 204 15.46 -10.87 3.36
C PRO A 204 14.68 -9.63 2.92
N PHE A 205 14.96 -8.46 3.52
CA PHE A 205 14.37 -7.22 3.04
C PHE A 205 14.82 -6.90 1.62
N VAL A 206 16.13 -6.98 1.34
CA VAL A 206 16.68 -6.73 -0.01
C VAL A 206 16.08 -7.70 -1.03
N GLN A 207 16.06 -9.00 -0.73
CA GLN A 207 15.51 -10.03 -1.62
C GLN A 207 14.02 -9.83 -1.94
N ASP A 208 13.23 -9.38 -0.96
CA ASP A 208 11.79 -9.13 -1.15
C ASP A 208 11.50 -7.89 -2.01
N VAL A 209 12.37 -6.87 -1.95
CA VAL A 209 12.02 -5.56 -2.50
C VAL A 209 12.86 -5.14 -3.71
N ILE A 210 13.96 -5.83 -4.02
CA ILE A 210 14.88 -5.50 -5.12
C ILE A 210 15.01 -6.71 -6.06
N GLU A 211 14.93 -6.46 -7.36
CA GLU A 211 15.08 -7.48 -8.38
C GLU A 211 16.50 -8.10 -8.34
N PRO A 212 16.64 -9.43 -8.53
CA PRO A 212 17.95 -10.04 -8.74
C PRO A 212 18.71 -9.32 -9.88
N GLN A 213 20.06 -9.31 -9.81
CA GLN A 213 20.96 -8.63 -10.75
C GLN A 213 20.91 -7.08 -10.70
N ALA A 214 20.03 -6.46 -9.89
CA ALA A 214 20.09 -5.02 -9.68
C ALA A 214 21.42 -4.61 -9.03
N ARG A 215 21.82 -3.35 -9.25
CA ARG A 215 22.99 -2.74 -8.58
C ARG A 215 22.52 -2.23 -7.22
N VAL A 216 23.02 -2.85 -6.17
CA VAL A 216 22.69 -2.48 -4.79
C VAL A 216 23.87 -1.79 -4.15
N ARG A 217 23.69 -0.51 -3.77
CA ARG A 217 24.70 0.25 -3.06
C ARG A 217 24.35 0.34 -1.59
N THR A 218 25.28 -0.07 -0.73
CA THR A 218 25.12 -0.03 0.73
C THR A 218 26.32 0.66 1.38
N ASP A 219 26.25 0.88 2.68
CA ASP A 219 27.41 1.22 3.49
C ASP A 219 28.42 0.05 3.59
N GLY A 220 29.45 0.22 4.42
CA GLY A 220 30.48 -0.79 4.65
C GLY A 220 30.07 -1.94 5.57
N SER A 221 28.83 -2.03 6.04
CA SER A 221 28.38 -3.03 7.03
C SER A 221 28.61 -4.46 6.57
N ALA A 222 29.00 -5.31 7.51
CA ALA A 222 29.21 -6.75 7.28
C ALA A 222 27.90 -7.49 6.95
N ALA A 223 26.77 -6.96 7.37
CA ALA A 223 25.44 -7.57 7.14
C ALA A 223 25.10 -7.74 5.66
N TYR A 224 25.69 -6.92 4.78
CA TYR A 224 25.43 -6.94 3.33
C TYR A 224 26.41 -7.79 2.51
N ARG A 225 27.37 -8.49 3.13
CA ARG A 225 28.44 -9.21 2.40
C ARG A 225 27.93 -10.29 1.45
N SER A 226 26.85 -10.97 1.82
CA SER A 226 26.27 -12.06 1.04
C SER A 226 25.51 -11.61 -0.21
N LEU A 227 25.26 -10.31 -0.41
CA LEU A 227 24.47 -9.83 -1.54
C LEU A 227 25.08 -10.20 -2.90
N SER A 228 26.42 -10.20 -3.01
CA SER A 228 27.10 -10.61 -4.26
C SER A 228 26.86 -12.09 -4.59
N GLU A 229 26.86 -12.95 -3.57
CA GLU A 229 26.60 -14.40 -3.71
C GLU A 229 25.13 -14.67 -4.05
N LEU A 230 24.23 -13.77 -3.66
CA LEU A 230 22.79 -13.82 -3.96
C LEU A 230 22.42 -13.24 -5.33
N GLY A 231 23.43 -12.88 -6.16
CA GLY A 231 23.24 -12.45 -7.54
C GLY A 231 23.02 -10.95 -7.73
N TYR A 232 23.28 -10.11 -6.71
CA TYR A 232 23.25 -8.66 -6.84
C TYR A 232 24.61 -8.10 -7.26
N VAL A 233 24.61 -7.00 -8.02
CA VAL A 233 25.82 -6.21 -8.27
C VAL A 233 26.02 -5.30 -7.07
N HIS A 234 26.77 -5.77 -6.06
CA HIS A 234 26.90 -5.08 -4.77
C HIS A 234 28.03 -4.04 -4.80
N GLU A 235 27.67 -2.77 -4.59
CA GLU A 235 28.60 -1.64 -4.47
C GLU A 235 28.67 -1.18 -3.00
N ARG A 236 29.84 -1.38 -2.38
CA ARG A 236 30.06 -0.96 -0.99
C ARG A 236 30.65 0.44 -0.94
N THR A 237 30.01 1.34 -0.21
CA THR A 237 30.52 2.67 0.06
C THR A 237 31.15 2.70 1.45
N VAL A 238 32.48 2.53 1.51
CA VAL A 238 33.21 2.59 2.78
C VAL A 238 33.40 4.04 3.17
N MET A 239 32.78 4.44 4.26
CA MET A 239 32.82 5.82 4.77
C MET A 239 34.00 6.12 5.70
N LEU A 240 34.63 5.08 6.24
CA LEU A 240 35.77 5.23 7.13
C LEU A 240 37.00 5.70 6.32
N GLY A 241 37.48 6.93 6.56
CA GLY A 241 38.62 7.52 5.84
C GLY A 241 38.27 8.16 4.48
N SER A 242 36.98 8.33 4.16
CA SER A 242 36.54 9.05 2.95
C SER A 242 36.34 10.54 3.26
N ASP A 243 36.90 11.43 2.42
CA ASP A 243 36.66 12.88 2.48
C ASP A 243 35.23 13.27 2.09
N VAL A 244 34.43 12.32 1.55
CA VAL A 244 33.05 12.54 1.13
C VAL A 244 32.10 12.20 2.26
N PRO A 245 31.32 13.17 2.75
CA PRO A 245 30.34 12.91 3.81
C PRO A 245 29.28 11.88 3.41
N ALA A 246 28.81 11.07 4.37
CA ALA A 246 27.80 10.02 4.18
C ALA A 246 26.53 10.49 3.43
N HIS A 247 26.06 11.68 3.73
CA HIS A 247 24.86 12.29 3.11
C HIS A 247 25.05 12.65 1.64
N VAL A 248 26.28 12.62 1.14
CA VAL A 248 26.61 12.86 -0.28
C VAL A 248 26.66 11.53 -1.02
N SER A 249 27.28 10.49 -0.43
CA SER A 249 27.48 9.19 -1.06
C SER A 249 26.18 8.38 -1.17
N MET A 250 25.28 8.48 -0.16
CA MET A 250 23.99 7.78 -0.11
C MET A 250 22.83 8.76 0.09
N ALA A 251 22.81 9.83 -0.70
CA ALA A 251 21.85 10.93 -0.57
C ALA A 251 20.37 10.47 -0.65
N GLY A 252 20.07 9.38 -1.36
CA GLY A 252 18.72 8.84 -1.51
C GLY A 252 18.13 8.40 -0.18
N VAL A 253 18.83 7.53 0.52
CA VAL A 253 18.39 6.97 1.80
C VAL A 253 18.26 8.06 2.88
N HIS A 254 19.29 8.89 3.03
CA HIS A 254 19.26 9.99 4.00
C HIS A 254 18.11 10.97 3.73
N ARG A 255 17.81 11.27 2.46
CA ARG A 255 16.69 12.13 2.09
C ARG A 255 15.36 11.50 2.47
N VAL A 256 15.17 10.22 2.19
CA VAL A 256 13.94 9.49 2.53
C VAL A 256 13.78 9.38 4.04
N ALA A 257 14.83 9.04 4.79
CA ALA A 257 14.82 8.99 6.25
C ALA A 257 14.37 10.33 6.85
N ALA A 258 14.98 11.44 6.42
CA ALA A 258 14.62 12.78 6.87
C ALA A 258 13.17 13.16 6.55
N LEU A 259 12.65 12.74 5.40
CA LEU A 259 11.25 12.99 5.01
C LEU A 259 10.27 12.16 5.86
N VAL A 260 10.58 10.91 6.16
CA VAL A 260 9.78 10.06 7.06
C VAL A 260 9.75 10.66 8.47
N GLN A 261 10.91 11.02 9.02
CA GLN A 261 11.00 11.67 10.34
C GLN A 261 10.17 12.96 10.39
N ARG A 262 10.33 13.83 9.40
CA ARG A 262 9.55 15.08 9.31
C ARG A 262 8.06 14.83 9.24
N TRP A 263 7.63 13.84 8.49
CA TRP A 263 6.23 13.47 8.39
C TRP A 263 5.66 12.91 9.71
N VAL A 264 6.38 12.00 10.35
CA VAL A 264 5.98 11.42 11.64
C VAL A 264 5.88 12.50 12.72
N LEU A 265 6.85 13.40 12.79
CA LEU A 265 6.86 14.48 13.80
C LEU A 265 5.87 15.59 13.46
N GLY A 266 5.80 16.04 12.20
CA GLY A 266 4.98 17.17 11.78
C GLY A 266 3.49 16.84 11.70
N THR A 267 3.12 15.74 11.06
CA THR A 267 1.72 15.37 10.84
C THR A 267 1.12 14.58 12.00
N HIS A 268 1.93 13.73 12.63
CA HIS A 268 1.47 12.81 13.68
C HIS A 268 2.03 13.14 15.07
N HIS A 269 2.84 14.20 15.19
CA HIS A 269 3.48 14.64 16.45
C HIS A 269 4.20 13.49 17.19
N GLY A 270 4.78 12.55 16.44
CA GLY A 270 5.40 11.35 17.00
C GLY A 270 4.44 10.34 17.63
N SER A 271 3.12 10.58 17.59
CA SER A 271 2.10 9.77 18.30
C SER A 271 1.65 8.51 17.56
N ILE A 272 2.51 7.94 16.71
CA ILE A 272 2.24 6.66 16.05
C ILE A 272 2.59 5.54 17.02
N GLN A 273 1.62 4.66 17.30
CA GLN A 273 1.89 3.49 18.15
C GLN A 273 2.77 2.48 17.40
N PRO A 274 3.73 1.81 18.07
CA PRO A 274 4.62 0.83 17.45
C PRO A 274 3.88 -0.26 16.64
N GLY A 275 2.75 -0.76 17.16
CA GLY A 275 1.94 -1.78 16.49
C GLY A 275 1.21 -1.33 15.21
N HIS A 276 1.18 -0.02 14.94
CA HIS A 276 0.55 0.53 13.74
C HIS A 276 1.56 1.09 12.73
N LEU A 277 2.85 1.15 13.10
CA LEU A 277 3.88 1.82 12.31
C LEU A 277 3.95 1.31 10.86
N ASP A 278 3.89 0.00 10.66
CA ASP A 278 3.97 -0.60 9.32
C ASP A 278 2.91 -0.02 8.37
N ALA A 279 1.67 0.15 8.85
CA ALA A 279 0.59 0.74 8.06
C ALA A 279 0.86 2.22 7.70
N TYR A 280 1.55 2.96 8.55
CA TYR A 280 1.97 4.33 8.24
C TYR A 280 3.13 4.35 7.24
N LEU A 281 4.12 3.48 7.38
CA LEU A 281 5.19 3.35 6.40
C LEU A 281 4.63 3.00 5.01
N ASP A 282 3.64 2.11 4.93
CA ASP A 282 2.93 1.79 3.68
C ASP A 282 2.25 3.02 3.05
N GLU A 283 1.58 3.85 3.85
CA GLU A 283 1.02 5.12 3.39
C GLU A 283 2.11 6.05 2.85
N PHE A 284 3.22 6.19 3.56
CA PHE A 284 4.32 7.03 3.13
C PHE A 284 4.91 6.55 1.79
N VAL A 285 5.19 5.25 1.67
CA VAL A 285 5.68 4.62 0.42
C VAL A 285 4.68 4.84 -0.72
N PHE A 286 3.39 4.62 -0.48
CA PHE A 286 2.35 4.83 -1.49
C PHE A 286 2.34 6.26 -2.03
N ARG A 287 2.35 7.26 -1.15
CA ARG A 287 2.33 8.68 -1.53
C ARG A 287 3.64 9.12 -2.17
N PHE A 288 4.79 8.71 -1.62
CA PHE A 288 6.09 9.04 -2.17
C PHE A 288 6.25 8.51 -3.61
N ASN A 289 5.89 7.26 -3.85
CA ASN A 289 6.00 6.64 -5.17
C ASN A 289 5.05 7.24 -6.23
N ARG A 290 4.08 8.07 -5.81
CA ARG A 290 3.11 8.76 -6.68
C ARG A 290 3.21 10.29 -6.59
N ARG A 291 4.29 10.82 -6.04
CA ARG A 291 4.46 12.27 -5.78
C ARG A 291 4.41 13.14 -7.03
N SER A 292 4.70 12.58 -8.20
CA SER A 292 4.62 13.29 -9.49
C SER A 292 3.21 13.29 -10.11
N SER A 293 2.26 12.53 -9.55
CA SER A 293 0.90 12.41 -10.07
C SER A 293 -0.09 12.10 -8.94
N SER A 294 -0.29 13.07 -8.05
CA SER A 294 -1.13 12.92 -6.85
C SER A 294 -2.59 12.60 -7.18
N SER A 295 -3.18 13.22 -8.21
CA SER A 295 -4.54 12.93 -8.66
C SER A 295 -4.70 11.48 -9.18
N ARG A 296 -3.68 10.94 -9.88
CA ARG A 296 -3.61 9.50 -10.21
C ARG A 296 -3.53 8.62 -8.95
N GLY A 297 -3.02 9.15 -7.85
CA GLY A 297 -3.00 8.47 -6.55
C GLY A 297 -4.40 8.13 -6.05
N MET A 298 -5.39 9.01 -6.23
CA MET A 298 -6.79 8.75 -5.89
C MET A 298 -7.33 7.56 -6.71
N LEU A 299 -7.16 7.57 -8.04
CA LEU A 299 -7.60 6.46 -8.89
C LEU A 299 -6.97 5.14 -8.43
N ALA A 300 -5.64 5.10 -8.27
CA ALA A 300 -4.93 3.91 -7.83
C ALA A 300 -5.38 3.41 -6.45
N LEU A 301 -5.79 4.30 -5.54
CA LEU A 301 -6.34 3.93 -4.26
C LEU A 301 -7.78 3.42 -4.41
N THR A 302 -8.65 4.12 -5.14
CA THR A 302 -10.06 3.73 -5.32
C THR A 302 -10.21 2.43 -6.11
N GLU A 303 -9.40 2.15 -7.10
CA GLU A 303 -9.33 0.85 -7.76
C GLU A 303 -9.01 -0.28 -6.78
N ARG A 304 -8.01 -0.09 -5.92
CA ARG A 304 -7.60 -1.09 -4.93
C ARG A 304 -8.66 -1.34 -3.86
N VAL A 305 -9.29 -0.26 -3.37
CA VAL A 305 -10.34 -0.38 -2.34
C VAL A 305 -11.61 -0.99 -2.87
N SER A 306 -11.86 -0.88 -4.18
CA SER A 306 -13.01 -1.49 -4.87
C SER A 306 -12.83 -2.99 -5.12
N ARG A 307 -11.60 -3.52 -5.03
CA ARG A 307 -11.35 -4.97 -5.18
C ARG A 307 -11.76 -5.72 -3.91
N PRO A 308 -12.34 -6.92 -4.02
CA PRO A 308 -12.62 -7.76 -2.88
C PRO A 308 -11.35 -8.04 -2.07
N LYS A 309 -11.49 -8.15 -0.75
CA LYS A 309 -10.36 -8.54 0.11
C LYS A 309 -9.93 -9.95 -0.30
N THR A 310 -8.69 -10.09 -0.75
CA THR A 310 -8.12 -11.37 -1.21
C THR A 310 -8.28 -12.48 -0.15
N ARG A 311 -8.24 -12.16 1.15
CA ARG A 311 -8.50 -13.11 2.24
C ARG A 311 -9.91 -13.73 2.25
N ALA A 312 -10.94 -13.02 1.78
CA ALA A 312 -12.29 -13.59 1.72
C ALA A 312 -12.39 -14.63 0.59
N ILE A 313 -11.73 -14.38 -0.53
CA ILE A 313 -11.64 -15.34 -1.65
C ILE A 313 -10.77 -16.54 -1.23
N LEU A 314 -9.63 -16.30 -0.59
CA LEU A 314 -8.73 -17.33 -0.08
C LEU A 314 -9.40 -18.21 0.99
N GLY A 315 -10.14 -17.62 1.93
CA GLY A 315 -10.88 -18.37 2.95
C GLY A 315 -12.02 -19.23 2.38
N LEU A 316 -12.73 -18.72 1.36
CA LEU A 316 -13.79 -19.47 0.69
C LEU A 316 -13.24 -20.60 -0.18
N MET A 317 -12.11 -20.39 -0.87
CA MET A 317 -11.42 -21.44 -1.63
C MET A 317 -10.89 -22.53 -0.71
N ARG A 318 -10.30 -22.16 0.45
CA ARG A 318 -9.79 -23.12 1.45
C ARG A 318 -10.92 -23.96 2.05
N LEU A 319 -12.06 -23.36 2.37
CA LEU A 319 -13.24 -24.09 2.89
C LEU A 319 -13.85 -25.05 1.85
N ASN A 320 -13.91 -24.64 0.58
CA ASN A 320 -14.37 -25.51 -0.49
C ASN A 320 -13.37 -26.63 -0.80
N PHE A 321 -12.07 -26.39 -0.65
CA PHE A 321 -11.03 -27.40 -0.89
C PHE A 321 -11.00 -28.45 0.21
N LEU A 322 -11.09 -28.03 1.48
CA LEU A 322 -11.15 -28.93 2.64
C LEU A 322 -12.40 -29.83 2.63
N SER A 323 -13.50 -29.34 2.06
CA SER A 323 -14.75 -30.13 1.98
C SER A 323 -14.75 -31.19 0.88
N VAL A 324 -13.80 -31.14 -0.07
CA VAL A 324 -13.80 -31.98 -1.29
C VAL A 324 -12.60 -32.94 -1.36
N SER A 325 -11.47 -32.65 -0.72
CA SER A 325 -10.20 -33.31 -1.05
C SER A 325 -9.70 -34.37 -0.05
N GLY A 326 -10.14 -34.36 1.19
CA GLY A 326 -9.63 -35.35 2.21
C GLY A 326 -8.10 -35.34 2.42
N LEU A 327 -7.41 -34.28 1.97
CA LEU A 327 -5.95 -34.11 2.05
C LEU A 327 -5.55 -33.48 3.38
N ASP A 328 -4.30 -33.68 3.81
CA ASP A 328 -3.78 -33.03 4.99
C ASP A 328 -3.47 -31.52 4.78
N ASP A 329 -3.27 -30.80 5.88
CA ASP A 329 -3.12 -29.34 5.85
C ASP A 329 -1.92 -28.83 5.01
N VAL A 330 -0.87 -29.65 4.84
CA VAL A 330 0.35 -29.30 4.09
C VAL A 330 0.14 -29.52 2.58
N GLU A 331 -0.49 -30.62 2.20
CA GLU A 331 -0.84 -30.90 0.79
C GLU A 331 -1.88 -29.91 0.26
N VAL A 332 -2.83 -29.50 1.12
CA VAL A 332 -3.83 -28.47 0.80
C VAL A 332 -3.13 -27.11 0.56
N GLU A 333 -2.11 -26.79 1.35
CA GLU A 333 -1.40 -25.52 1.23
C GLU A 333 -0.54 -25.46 -0.05
N LEU A 334 0.13 -26.55 -0.39
CA LEU A 334 0.93 -26.66 -1.62
C LEU A 334 0.07 -26.57 -2.89
N ARG A 335 -0.99 -27.37 -2.99
CA ARG A 335 -1.93 -27.29 -4.15
C ARG A 335 -2.68 -25.99 -4.23
N PHE A 336 -2.92 -25.35 -3.11
CA PHE A 336 -3.55 -24.05 -3.05
C PHE A 336 -2.65 -22.93 -3.59
N VAL A 337 -1.35 -22.97 -3.30
CA VAL A 337 -0.35 -22.05 -3.86
C VAL A 337 -0.25 -22.23 -5.38
N GLU A 338 -0.17 -23.47 -5.88
CA GLU A 338 -0.13 -23.77 -7.31
C GLU A 338 -1.36 -23.25 -8.06
N GLN A 339 -2.56 -23.45 -7.52
CA GLN A 339 -3.80 -22.93 -8.14
C GLN A 339 -3.92 -21.42 -8.08
N LEU A 340 -3.32 -20.78 -7.07
CA LEU A 340 -3.23 -19.33 -7.00
C LEU A 340 -2.32 -18.75 -8.07
N GLU A 341 -1.17 -19.38 -8.29
CA GLU A 341 -0.23 -18.99 -9.34
C GLU A 341 -0.85 -19.18 -10.72
N GLU A 342 -1.56 -20.30 -10.97
CA GLU A 342 -2.32 -20.49 -12.22
C GLU A 342 -3.44 -19.46 -12.42
N LEU A 343 -4.18 -19.10 -11.37
CA LEU A 343 -5.22 -18.07 -11.43
C LEU A 343 -4.62 -16.68 -11.66
N GLN A 344 -3.47 -16.39 -11.06
CA GLN A 344 -2.75 -15.13 -11.29
C GLN A 344 -2.20 -15.07 -12.72
N GLN A 345 -1.65 -16.17 -13.24
CA GLN A 345 -1.18 -16.27 -14.63
C GLN A 345 -2.33 -16.13 -15.62
N ARG A 346 -3.48 -16.78 -15.38
CA ARG A 346 -4.70 -16.61 -16.19
C ARG A 346 -5.28 -15.21 -16.12
N GLN A 347 -5.20 -14.54 -14.97
CA GLN A 347 -5.59 -13.13 -14.85
C GLN A 347 -4.58 -12.17 -15.50
N ALA A 348 -3.30 -12.49 -15.50
CA ALA A 348 -2.28 -11.74 -16.22
C ALA A 348 -2.37 -11.94 -17.75
N ALA A 349 -2.78 -13.13 -18.20
CA ALA A 349 -2.99 -13.44 -19.62
C ALA A 349 -4.32 -12.89 -20.17
N ALA A 350 -5.27 -12.50 -19.30
CA ALA A 350 -6.55 -11.89 -19.67
C ALA A 350 -6.52 -10.35 -19.65
N PHE A 351 -5.36 -9.76 -19.37
CA PHE A 351 -5.04 -8.33 -19.45
C PHE A 351 -3.95 -8.08 -20.49
#